data_22e45ad7a411eceae921775b1d2c6321
#
_entry.id   22e45ad7a411eceae921775b1d2c6321
#
_cell.length_a   1.000
_cell.length_b   1.000
_cell.length_c   1.000
_cell.angle_alpha   90.00
_cell.angle_beta   90.00
_cell.angle_gamma   90.00
#
_symmetry.space_group_name_H-M   'P 1'
#
loop_
_entity.id
_entity.type
_entity.pdbx_description
1 polymer ?
#
loop_
_entity_poly.entity_id
_entity_poly.type
_entity_poly.pdbx_seq_one_letter_code
_entity_poly.pdbx_strand_id
1 'polypeptide(L)'
;MKKALGLAGKYVIMFLSCLFPRSRKIYIFGAWLGEQFADNPKYLFLEAQEHKEIRPIWITKNESVCRKVRELGYEAYMFDSFKGILMQLRAKYVVVCNGISDVNHTFMGRAVFLNLWHGVPLKKVGYDDDKVKNWDSKGQKIRRMIQEIPLGKEYVVATSDFYAPIYESAFRRSKRHIITLGQPRNDIFYDQSGKFHASHQLSKAAKGKKVILYTPTHRKEGKVAFPLEEHFDFKVLNDW
;
A
#
# COMPACT_ATOMS: atom_id res chain seq x y z
N MET A 1 7.34 5.34 30.43
CA MET A 1 7.58 3.91 30.70
C MET A 1 6.66 2.98 29.91
N LYS A 2 5.33 3.01 30.03
CA LYS A 2 4.41 2.07 29.30
C LYS A 2 4.62 2.04 27.77
N LYS A 3 4.87 3.20 27.11
CA LYS A 3 5.13 3.26 25.66
C LYS A 3 6.47 2.61 25.26
N ALA A 4 7.51 2.71 26.10
CA ALA A 4 8.81 2.09 25.81
C ALA A 4 8.76 0.56 25.99
N LEU A 5 8.03 0.09 27.01
CA LEU A 5 7.79 -1.34 27.24
C LEU A 5 7.02 -1.97 26.09
N GLY A 6 5.99 -1.28 25.59
CA GLY A 6 5.23 -1.73 24.41
C GLY A 6 6.07 -1.77 23.12
N LEU A 7 7.05 -0.87 22.99
CA LEU A 7 7.96 -0.88 21.84
C LEU A 7 8.95 -2.05 21.92
N ALA A 8 9.57 -2.27 23.09
CA ALA A 8 10.47 -3.41 23.30
C ALA A 8 9.76 -4.75 23.04
N GLY A 9 8.51 -4.90 23.55
CA GLY A 9 7.70 -6.10 23.29
C GLY A 9 7.46 -6.35 21.80
N LYS A 10 7.17 -5.30 21.02
CA LYS A 10 7.00 -5.43 19.55
C LYS A 10 8.28 -5.94 18.87
N TYR A 11 9.45 -5.47 19.27
CA TYR A 11 10.72 -5.97 18.73
C TYR A 11 10.97 -7.43 19.07
N VAL A 12 10.71 -7.83 20.32
CA VAL A 12 10.82 -9.23 20.72
C VAL A 12 9.92 -10.11 19.86
N ILE A 13 8.66 -9.75 19.68
CA ILE A 13 7.71 -10.49 18.83
C ILE A 13 8.23 -10.54 17.39
N MET A 14 8.74 -9.43 16.87
CA MET A 14 9.27 -9.35 15.52
C MET A 14 10.48 -10.29 15.32
N PHE A 15 11.40 -10.34 16.27
CA PHE A 15 12.51 -11.29 16.24
C PHE A 15 12.03 -12.75 16.37
N LEU A 16 11.09 -13.03 17.26
CA LEU A 16 10.49 -14.35 17.38
C LEU A 16 9.77 -14.78 16.09
N SER A 17 9.15 -13.83 15.39
CA SER A 17 8.48 -14.11 14.12
C SER A 17 9.45 -14.58 13.01
N CYS A 18 10.76 -14.31 13.16
CA CYS A 18 11.78 -14.81 12.26
C CYS A 18 11.97 -16.33 12.34
N LEU A 19 11.57 -16.95 13.45
CA LEU A 19 11.68 -18.39 13.67
C LEU A 19 10.53 -19.18 13.04
N PHE A 20 9.44 -18.50 12.67
CA PHE A 20 8.29 -19.17 12.08
C PHE A 20 8.58 -19.66 10.65
N PRO A 21 8.19 -20.91 10.34
CA PRO A 21 8.32 -21.45 8.99
C PRO A 21 7.39 -20.71 8.02
N ARG A 22 7.98 -20.17 6.95
CA ARG A 22 7.24 -19.37 5.95
C ARG A 22 6.90 -20.18 4.73
N SER A 23 5.65 -20.10 4.32
CA SER A 23 5.15 -20.72 3.10
C SER A 23 5.40 -19.81 1.89
N ARG A 24 6.03 -20.35 0.85
CA ARG A 24 6.20 -19.65 -0.44
C ARG A 24 4.89 -19.47 -1.22
N LYS A 25 3.83 -20.17 -0.82
CA LYS A 25 2.51 -20.07 -1.46
C LYS A 25 1.68 -18.90 -0.90
N ILE A 26 1.96 -18.43 0.31
CA ILE A 26 1.16 -17.38 0.96
C ILE A 26 1.74 -16.01 0.65
N TYR A 27 0.91 -15.17 0.03
CA TYR A 27 1.17 -13.78 -0.31
C TYR A 27 0.21 -12.88 0.47
N ILE A 28 0.74 -11.99 1.29
CA ILE A 28 -0.06 -10.99 2.01
C ILE A 28 -0.10 -9.71 1.19
N PHE A 29 -1.28 -9.13 1.09
CA PHE A 29 -1.50 -7.84 0.46
C PHE A 29 -2.10 -6.86 1.46
N GLY A 30 -1.68 -5.59 1.37
CA GLY A 30 -2.22 -4.49 2.14
C GLY A 30 -1.98 -3.17 1.43
N ALA A 31 -2.83 -2.18 1.70
CA ALA A 31 -2.71 -0.86 1.09
C ALA A 31 -3.19 0.25 2.03
N TRP A 32 -2.69 1.47 1.80
CA TRP A 32 -3.13 2.68 2.47
C TRP A 32 -3.18 2.54 4.00
N LEU A 33 -2.04 2.17 4.58
CA LEU A 33 -1.87 1.96 6.03
C LEU A 33 -2.78 0.86 6.59
N GLY A 34 -3.28 -0.03 5.74
CA GLY A 34 -4.22 -1.09 6.08
C GLY A 34 -5.70 -0.66 6.06
N GLU A 35 -6.02 0.53 5.55
CA GLU A 35 -7.38 1.10 5.64
C GLU A 35 -8.22 0.92 4.37
N GLN A 36 -7.62 0.57 3.22
CA GLN A 36 -8.34 0.55 1.95
C GLN A 36 -8.03 -0.70 1.13
N PHE A 37 -9.01 -1.14 0.34
CA PHE A 37 -8.84 -2.11 -0.75
C PHE A 37 -8.70 -1.33 -2.05
N ALA A 38 -7.48 -0.87 -2.32
CA ALA A 38 -7.22 0.08 -3.40
C ALA A 38 -5.79 -0.01 -3.94
N ASP A 39 -5.51 0.82 -4.95
CA ASP A 39 -4.20 1.07 -5.52
C ASP A 39 -3.50 -0.18 -6.11
N ASN A 40 -2.22 -0.09 -6.40
CA ASN A 40 -1.42 -1.15 -7.03
C ASN A 40 -1.58 -2.53 -6.36
N PRO A 41 -1.57 -2.64 -5.00
CA PRO A 41 -1.77 -3.92 -4.35
C PRO A 41 -3.12 -4.57 -4.66
N LYS A 42 -4.21 -3.80 -4.83
CA LYS A 42 -5.52 -4.33 -5.19
C LYS A 42 -5.49 -5.03 -6.55
N TYR A 43 -4.93 -4.38 -7.55
CA TYR A 43 -4.94 -4.93 -8.93
C TYR A 43 -4.03 -6.16 -9.02
N LEU A 44 -2.85 -6.12 -8.39
CA LEU A 44 -1.99 -7.30 -8.32
C LEU A 44 -2.61 -8.43 -7.48
N PHE A 45 -3.38 -8.11 -6.44
CA PHE A 45 -4.13 -9.10 -5.67
C PHE A 45 -5.21 -9.80 -6.49
N LEU A 46 -5.95 -9.04 -7.31
CA LEU A 46 -6.97 -9.59 -8.18
C LEU A 46 -6.36 -10.49 -9.27
N GLU A 47 -5.23 -10.09 -9.85
CA GLU A 47 -4.49 -10.91 -10.79
C GLU A 47 -3.96 -12.18 -10.12
N ALA A 48 -3.44 -12.07 -8.92
CA ALA A 48 -2.91 -13.19 -8.16
C ALA A 48 -3.96 -14.29 -7.85
N GLN A 49 -5.26 -14.00 -7.91
CA GLN A 49 -6.32 -15.00 -7.73
C GLN A 49 -6.39 -16.02 -8.89
N GLU A 50 -5.89 -15.67 -10.06
CA GLU A 50 -5.87 -16.54 -11.24
C GLU A 50 -4.76 -17.61 -11.18
N HIS A 51 -3.83 -17.46 -10.22
CA HIS A 51 -2.65 -18.31 -10.09
C HIS A 51 -2.84 -19.35 -8.96
N LYS A 52 -3.14 -20.59 -9.33
CA LYS A 52 -3.44 -21.70 -8.39
C LYS A 52 -2.29 -22.08 -7.48
N GLU A 53 -1.05 -21.76 -7.85
CA GLU A 53 0.17 -22.04 -7.09
C GLU A 53 0.38 -21.09 -5.91
N ILE A 54 -0.32 -19.96 -5.88
CA ILE A 54 -0.23 -18.97 -4.81
C ILE A 54 -1.57 -18.82 -4.07
N ARG A 55 -1.50 -18.35 -2.84
CA ARG A 55 -2.65 -18.05 -1.98
C ARG A 55 -2.58 -16.59 -1.57
N PRO A 56 -3.21 -15.70 -2.32
CA PRO A 56 -3.25 -14.28 -1.99
C PRO A 56 -4.26 -14.01 -0.87
N ILE A 57 -3.84 -13.24 0.14
CA ILE A 57 -4.64 -12.91 1.32
C ILE A 57 -4.59 -11.40 1.54
N TRP A 58 -5.74 -10.76 1.65
CA TRP A 58 -5.82 -9.35 1.99
C TRP A 58 -5.81 -9.14 3.50
N ILE A 59 -4.97 -8.24 3.99
CA ILE A 59 -4.91 -7.84 5.40
C ILE A 59 -5.32 -6.38 5.53
N THR A 60 -6.23 -6.10 6.46
CA THR A 60 -6.76 -4.74 6.66
C THR A 60 -7.07 -4.47 8.13
N LYS A 61 -7.05 -3.19 8.52
CA LYS A 61 -7.52 -2.70 9.83
C LYS A 61 -8.99 -2.33 9.82
N ASN A 62 -9.58 -2.21 8.64
CA ASN A 62 -10.93 -1.73 8.43
C ASN A 62 -11.90 -2.90 8.22
N GLU A 63 -12.85 -3.07 9.14
CA GLU A 63 -13.83 -4.16 9.09
C GLU A 63 -14.68 -4.13 7.82
N SER A 64 -15.08 -2.93 7.37
CA SER A 64 -15.89 -2.78 6.16
C SER A 64 -15.14 -3.24 4.92
N VAL A 65 -13.83 -2.95 4.85
CA VAL A 65 -12.95 -3.43 3.80
C VAL A 65 -12.79 -4.96 3.87
N CYS A 66 -12.58 -5.50 5.07
CA CYS A 66 -12.46 -6.95 5.25
C CYS A 66 -13.72 -7.68 4.79
N ARG A 67 -14.90 -7.17 5.15
CA ARG A 67 -16.20 -7.70 4.73
C ARG A 67 -16.37 -7.63 3.23
N LYS A 68 -16.14 -6.46 2.64
CA LYS A 68 -16.24 -6.24 1.19
C LYS A 68 -15.37 -7.22 0.39
N VAL A 69 -14.12 -7.42 0.80
CA VAL A 69 -13.21 -8.35 0.10
C VAL A 69 -13.71 -9.79 0.19
N ARG A 70 -14.28 -10.19 1.34
CA ARG A 70 -14.88 -11.51 1.52
C ARG A 70 -16.18 -11.69 0.72
N GLU A 71 -17.01 -10.66 0.62
CA GLU A 71 -18.23 -10.66 -0.21
C GLU A 71 -17.90 -10.81 -1.70
N LEU A 72 -16.73 -10.35 -2.13
CA LEU A 72 -16.19 -10.61 -3.48
C LEU A 72 -15.66 -12.05 -3.67
N GLY A 73 -15.74 -12.91 -2.65
CA GLY A 73 -15.28 -14.30 -2.70
C GLY A 73 -13.79 -14.49 -2.37
N TYR A 74 -13.09 -13.46 -1.93
CA TYR A 74 -11.65 -13.51 -1.69
C TYR A 74 -11.29 -13.69 -0.22
N GLU A 75 -10.09 -14.19 0.03
CA GLU A 75 -9.59 -14.38 1.37
C GLU A 75 -9.08 -13.07 1.98
N ALA A 76 -9.68 -12.64 3.10
CA ALA A 76 -9.27 -11.45 3.83
C ALA A 76 -9.39 -11.64 5.34
N TYR A 77 -8.49 -10.99 6.09
CA TYR A 77 -8.49 -11.01 7.55
C TYR A 77 -8.21 -9.65 8.14
N MET A 78 -8.75 -9.44 9.33
CA MET A 78 -8.37 -8.30 10.14
C MET A 78 -6.90 -8.42 10.56
N PHE A 79 -6.23 -7.31 10.55
CA PHE A 79 -4.82 -7.07 10.84
C PHE A 79 -4.33 -7.74 12.14
N ASP A 80 -5.16 -7.77 13.18
CA ASP A 80 -4.88 -8.25 14.53
C ASP A 80 -5.70 -9.50 14.93
N SER A 81 -6.54 -10.03 14.04
CA SER A 81 -7.27 -11.27 14.31
C SER A 81 -6.32 -12.46 14.37
N PHE A 82 -6.69 -13.50 15.13
CA PHE A 82 -5.88 -14.72 15.26
C PHE A 82 -5.48 -15.31 13.89
N LYS A 83 -6.44 -15.44 12.96
CA LYS A 83 -6.16 -15.94 11.60
C LYS A 83 -5.30 -14.96 10.82
N GLY A 84 -5.55 -13.65 10.94
CA GLY A 84 -4.74 -12.61 10.30
C GLY A 84 -3.29 -12.65 10.76
N ILE A 85 -3.05 -12.75 12.06
CA ILE A 85 -1.71 -12.90 12.64
C ILE A 85 -1.04 -14.18 12.15
N LEU A 86 -1.75 -15.31 12.19
CA LEU A 86 -1.22 -16.60 11.75
C LEU A 86 -0.81 -16.57 10.26
N MET A 87 -1.64 -15.98 9.40
CA MET A 87 -1.32 -15.87 7.97
C MET A 87 -0.12 -14.95 7.74
N GLN A 88 -0.02 -13.84 8.47
CA GLN A 88 1.12 -12.94 8.41
C GLN A 88 2.42 -13.62 8.90
N LEU A 89 2.36 -14.42 9.98
CA LEU A 89 3.49 -15.22 10.44
C LEU A 89 3.96 -16.26 9.41
N ARG A 90 3.04 -16.82 8.63
CA ARG A 90 3.33 -17.88 7.65
C ARG A 90 3.67 -17.36 6.26
N ALA A 91 3.35 -16.12 5.93
CA ALA A 91 3.57 -15.58 4.59
C ALA A 91 5.05 -15.35 4.30
N LYS A 92 5.50 -15.77 3.10
CA LYS A 92 6.85 -15.48 2.60
C LYS A 92 6.90 -14.13 1.89
N TYR A 93 5.83 -13.74 1.20
CA TYR A 93 5.78 -12.54 0.37
C TYR A 93 4.72 -11.57 0.86
N VAL A 94 5.04 -10.29 0.79
CA VAL A 94 4.18 -9.19 1.26
C VAL A 94 4.18 -8.10 0.22
N VAL A 95 3.00 -7.73 -0.24
CA VAL A 95 2.80 -6.69 -1.27
C VAL A 95 2.11 -5.48 -0.64
N VAL A 96 2.74 -4.33 -0.75
CA VAL A 96 2.30 -3.07 -0.10
C VAL A 96 2.47 -1.89 -1.06
N CYS A 97 1.88 -0.74 -0.72
CA CYS A 97 2.07 0.51 -1.47
C CYS A 97 2.58 1.69 -0.62
N ASN A 98 2.33 1.69 0.68
CA ASN A 98 2.85 2.72 1.60
C ASN A 98 3.96 2.18 2.53
N GLY A 99 4.48 0.99 2.21
CA GLY A 99 5.50 0.32 2.99
C GLY A 99 4.93 -0.56 4.11
N ILE A 100 5.77 -0.87 5.09
CA ILE A 100 5.49 -1.87 6.13
C ILE A 100 4.26 -1.58 7.01
N SER A 101 3.77 -0.36 7.00
CA SER A 101 2.60 0.05 7.81
C SER A 101 1.26 -0.40 7.22
N ASP A 102 1.25 -0.87 5.96
CA ASP A 102 0.06 -1.41 5.32
C ASP A 102 -0.37 -2.75 5.93
N VAL A 103 0.54 -3.43 6.63
CA VAL A 103 0.34 -4.73 7.28
C VAL A 103 0.93 -4.73 8.70
N ASN A 104 0.71 -5.80 9.47
CA ASN A 104 1.33 -5.94 10.79
C ASN A 104 2.76 -6.51 10.68
N HIS A 105 3.71 -5.65 10.33
CA HIS A 105 5.10 -6.03 10.14
C HIS A 105 5.74 -6.71 11.37
N THR A 106 5.17 -6.54 12.57
CA THR A 106 5.62 -7.21 13.80
C THR A 106 5.65 -8.74 13.65
N PHE A 107 4.74 -9.29 12.84
CA PHE A 107 4.65 -10.74 12.58
C PHE A 107 5.31 -11.19 11.28
N MET A 108 6.08 -10.31 10.63
CA MET A 108 6.57 -10.55 9.27
C MET A 108 8.10 -10.66 9.17
N GLY A 109 8.76 -11.08 10.25
CA GLY A 109 10.22 -11.28 10.28
C GLY A 109 10.68 -12.20 9.15
N ARG A 110 11.73 -11.83 8.40
CA ARG A 110 12.28 -12.54 7.23
C ARG A 110 11.31 -12.72 6.04
N ALA A 111 10.16 -12.06 6.04
CA ALA A 111 9.33 -11.97 4.83
C ALA A 111 10.03 -11.13 3.75
N VAL A 112 9.66 -11.32 2.50
CA VAL A 112 10.13 -10.52 1.37
C VAL A 112 9.04 -9.51 1.04
N PHE A 113 9.35 -8.24 1.17
CA PHE A 113 8.43 -7.15 0.86
C PHE A 113 8.61 -6.69 -0.58
N LEU A 114 7.50 -6.53 -1.28
CA LEU A 114 7.39 -5.85 -2.55
C LEU A 114 6.56 -4.58 -2.35
N ASN A 115 7.24 -3.45 -2.34
CA ASN A 115 6.61 -2.14 -2.24
C ASN A 115 6.36 -1.60 -3.64
N LEU A 116 5.11 -1.65 -4.07
CA LEU A 116 4.68 -1.18 -5.40
C LEU A 116 4.65 0.34 -5.50
N TRP A 117 4.75 1.02 -4.36
CA TRP A 117 4.50 2.44 -4.22
C TRP A 117 3.12 2.83 -4.77
N HIS A 118 2.78 4.10 -4.72
CA HIS A 118 1.42 4.56 -5.06
C HIS A 118 1.41 5.69 -6.10
N GLY A 119 2.51 5.94 -6.76
CA GLY A 119 2.60 6.94 -7.82
C GLY A 119 4.03 7.35 -8.14
N VAL A 120 4.15 8.23 -9.11
CA VAL A 120 5.42 8.86 -9.48
C VAL A 120 5.68 10.02 -8.51
N PRO A 121 6.88 10.14 -7.91
CA PRO A 121 7.18 11.23 -6.99
C PRO A 121 7.31 12.57 -7.73
N LEU A 122 6.36 13.48 -7.47
CA LEU A 122 6.41 14.87 -7.94
C LEU A 122 7.13 15.80 -6.96
N LYS A 123 7.42 15.32 -5.76
CA LYS A 123 8.07 16.02 -4.66
C LYS A 123 9.14 15.11 -4.07
N LYS A 124 10.07 15.68 -3.30
CA LYS A 124 10.97 14.89 -2.47
C LYS A 124 10.14 14.02 -1.51
N VAL A 125 10.40 12.72 -1.49
CA VAL A 125 9.68 11.73 -0.68
C VAL A 125 10.66 10.94 0.21
N GLY A 126 10.12 10.29 1.22
CA GLY A 126 10.90 9.42 2.09
C GLY A 126 12.07 10.15 2.75
N TYR A 127 13.27 9.62 2.60
CA TYR A 127 14.48 10.18 3.21
C TYR A 127 15.00 11.45 2.52
N ASP A 128 14.53 11.77 1.33
CA ASP A 128 14.92 12.98 0.60
C ASP A 128 14.01 14.16 0.95
N ASP A 129 12.89 13.94 1.65
CA ASP A 129 12.03 15.01 2.16
C ASP A 129 12.80 15.80 3.23
N ASP A 130 12.88 17.12 3.05
CA ASP A 130 13.63 18.02 3.94
C ASP A 130 13.08 18.00 5.39
N LYS A 131 11.78 17.69 5.55
CA LYS A 131 11.19 17.49 6.88
C LYS A 131 11.74 16.25 7.58
N VAL A 132 12.04 15.19 6.82
CA VAL A 132 12.60 13.94 7.37
C VAL A 132 14.08 14.08 7.65
N LYS A 133 14.83 14.83 6.85
CA LYS A 133 16.27 15.11 7.07
C LYS A 133 16.49 15.81 8.41
N ASN A 134 15.59 16.70 8.80
CA ASN A 134 15.67 17.45 10.06
C ASN A 134 15.25 16.63 11.30
N TRP A 135 14.63 15.47 11.13
CA TRP A 135 14.20 14.61 12.23
C TRP A 135 15.24 13.57 12.66
N ASP A 136 16.38 13.54 12.00
CA ASP A 136 17.39 12.48 12.19
C ASP A 136 18.30 12.72 13.41
N SER A 137 17.72 12.70 14.61
CA SER A 137 18.54 12.50 15.81
C SER A 137 19.22 11.12 15.78
N LYS A 138 20.41 10.97 16.40
CA LYS A 138 21.10 9.66 16.50
C LYS A 138 20.16 8.55 17.00
N GLY A 139 19.27 8.85 17.94
CA GLY A 139 18.31 7.89 18.47
C GLY A 139 17.28 7.42 17.46
N GLN A 140 16.83 8.29 16.56
CA GLN A 140 15.89 7.92 15.49
C GLN A 140 16.55 7.06 14.41
N LYS A 141 17.82 7.32 14.07
CA LYS A 141 18.60 6.48 13.14
C LYS A 141 18.78 5.07 13.70
N ILE A 142 19.17 4.95 14.97
CA ILE A 142 19.33 3.65 15.64
C ILE A 142 17.99 2.91 15.68
N ARG A 143 16.91 3.58 16.06
CA ARG A 143 15.56 3.00 16.11
C ARG A 143 15.13 2.44 14.75
N ARG A 144 15.36 3.17 13.66
CA ARG A 144 15.06 2.70 12.30
C ARG A 144 15.90 1.47 11.94
N MET A 145 17.21 1.53 12.18
CA MET A 145 18.10 0.41 11.90
C MET A 145 17.63 -0.85 12.62
N ILE A 146 17.27 -0.75 13.91
CA ILE A 146 16.72 -1.88 14.68
C ILE A 146 15.38 -2.36 14.12
N GLN A 147 14.53 -1.48 13.59
CA GLN A 147 13.26 -1.86 12.96
C GLN A 147 13.45 -2.60 11.63
N GLU A 148 14.47 -2.26 10.88
CA GLU A 148 14.71 -2.83 9.55
C GLU A 148 15.41 -4.20 9.58
N ILE A 149 16.23 -4.48 10.61
CA ILE A 149 17.02 -5.71 10.71
C ILE A 149 16.18 -7.00 10.56
N PRO A 150 15.04 -7.18 11.26
CA PRO A 150 14.29 -8.42 11.17
C PRO A 150 13.31 -8.49 10.00
N LEU A 151 13.12 -7.42 9.26
CA LEU A 151 12.09 -7.33 8.20
C LEU A 151 12.44 -8.08 6.91
N GLY A 152 13.63 -8.64 6.79
CA GLY A 152 13.99 -9.32 5.56
C GLY A 152 14.29 -8.35 4.40
N LYS A 153 14.11 -8.84 3.17
CA LYS A 153 14.39 -8.05 1.95
C LYS A 153 13.17 -7.23 1.54
N GLU A 154 13.38 -5.96 1.24
CA GLU A 154 12.38 -5.12 0.61
C GLU A 154 12.84 -4.74 -0.80
N TYR A 155 11.95 -4.97 -1.76
CA TYR A 155 12.08 -4.50 -3.13
C TYR A 155 11.09 -3.37 -3.35
N VAL A 156 11.51 -2.32 -4.06
CA VAL A 156 10.66 -1.18 -4.41
C VAL A 156 10.50 -1.15 -5.91
N VAL A 157 9.27 -0.98 -6.39
CA VAL A 157 8.97 -0.90 -7.81
C VAL A 157 9.04 0.55 -8.27
N ALA A 158 9.94 0.83 -9.22
CA ALA A 158 10.00 2.07 -9.97
C ALA A 158 9.29 1.91 -11.32
N THR A 159 8.68 2.98 -11.81
CA THR A 159 7.93 2.96 -13.08
C THR A 159 8.83 3.08 -14.32
N SER A 160 10.06 3.50 -14.14
CA SER A 160 11.06 3.57 -15.19
C SER A 160 12.46 3.69 -14.61
N ASP A 161 13.46 3.51 -15.47
CA ASP A 161 14.86 3.67 -15.09
C ASP A 161 15.20 5.13 -14.71
N PHE A 162 14.42 6.09 -15.19
CA PHE A 162 14.55 7.49 -14.78
C PHE A 162 14.23 7.68 -13.28
N TYR A 163 13.20 6.97 -12.76
CA TYR A 163 12.79 7.07 -11.35
C TYR A 163 13.58 6.14 -10.42
N ALA A 164 14.24 5.12 -10.95
CA ALA A 164 14.98 4.15 -10.13
C ALA A 164 16.00 4.81 -9.20
N PRO A 165 16.89 5.74 -9.63
CA PRO A 165 17.82 6.43 -8.74
C PRO A 165 17.13 7.28 -7.66
N ILE A 166 15.97 7.86 -7.97
CA ILE A 166 15.17 8.63 -7.00
C ILE A 166 14.68 7.71 -5.89
N TYR A 167 14.21 6.50 -6.25
CA TYR A 167 13.77 5.53 -5.26
C TYR A 167 14.93 4.91 -4.46
N GLU A 168 16.11 4.74 -5.08
CA GLU A 168 17.31 4.32 -4.33
C GLU A 168 17.59 5.30 -3.18
N SER A 169 17.59 6.59 -3.47
CA SER A 169 17.82 7.64 -2.48
C SER A 169 16.66 7.74 -1.48
N ALA A 170 15.44 7.91 -1.98
CA ALA A 170 14.25 8.16 -1.16
C ALA A 170 13.93 7.02 -0.18
N PHE A 171 14.19 5.76 -0.55
CA PHE A 171 13.94 4.59 0.30
C PHE A 171 15.21 4.00 0.91
N ARG A 172 16.38 4.57 0.62
CA ARG A 172 17.71 4.05 1.03
C ARG A 172 17.87 2.58 0.70
N ARG A 173 17.52 2.21 -0.52
CA ARG A 173 17.68 0.86 -1.05
C ARG A 173 18.75 0.86 -2.14
N SER A 174 19.60 -0.17 -2.15
CA SER A 174 20.57 -0.33 -3.23
C SER A 174 19.88 -0.69 -4.53
N LYS A 175 20.49 -0.34 -5.68
CA LYS A 175 20.00 -0.59 -7.04
C LYS A 175 19.40 -1.99 -7.25
N ARG A 176 20.04 -3.04 -6.69
CA ARG A 176 19.55 -4.42 -6.77
C ARG A 176 18.19 -4.68 -6.11
N HIS A 177 17.69 -3.74 -5.31
CA HIS A 177 16.40 -3.80 -4.64
C HIS A 177 15.36 -2.88 -5.28
N ILE A 178 15.75 -2.16 -6.35
CA ILE A 178 14.81 -1.39 -7.16
C ILE A 178 14.51 -2.21 -8.41
N ILE A 179 13.21 -2.42 -8.67
CA ILE A 179 12.74 -3.19 -9.82
C ILE A 179 11.98 -2.23 -10.72
N THR A 180 12.40 -2.09 -11.96
CA THR A 180 11.68 -1.27 -12.94
C THR A 180 10.56 -2.10 -13.57
N LEU A 181 9.31 -1.74 -13.24
CA LEU A 181 8.08 -2.39 -13.73
C LEU A 181 6.98 -1.35 -13.88
N GLY A 182 5.88 -1.72 -14.55
CA GLY A 182 4.66 -0.92 -14.58
C GLY A 182 3.93 -0.89 -13.23
N GLN A 183 2.88 -0.10 -13.17
CA GLN A 183 1.99 -0.05 -12.01
C GLN A 183 0.75 -0.92 -12.29
N PRO A 184 0.46 -1.96 -11.52
CA PRO A 184 -0.66 -2.87 -11.76
C PRO A 184 -2.03 -2.18 -11.89
N ARG A 185 -2.25 -1.07 -11.21
CA ARG A 185 -3.49 -0.29 -11.34
C ARG A 185 -3.72 0.30 -12.74
N ASN A 186 -2.66 0.43 -13.55
CA ASN A 186 -2.77 0.97 -14.90
C ASN A 186 -3.23 -0.11 -15.90
N ASP A 187 -3.20 -1.38 -15.53
CA ASP A 187 -3.64 -2.49 -16.39
C ASP A 187 -5.13 -2.38 -16.71
N ILE A 188 -5.91 -1.67 -15.88
CA ILE A 188 -7.32 -1.37 -16.14
C ILE A 188 -7.55 -0.68 -17.50
N PHE A 189 -6.58 0.11 -18.00
CA PHE A 189 -6.68 0.79 -19.28
C PHE A 189 -6.54 -0.15 -20.48
N TYR A 190 -6.00 -1.35 -20.23
CA TYR A 190 -5.77 -2.38 -21.25
C TYR A 190 -6.67 -3.60 -21.05
N ASP A 191 -7.48 -3.61 -19.97
CA ASP A 191 -8.36 -4.73 -19.66
C ASP A 191 -9.57 -4.78 -20.59
N GLN A 192 -9.52 -5.71 -21.55
CA GLN A 192 -10.63 -6.01 -22.45
C GLN A 192 -11.63 -7.02 -21.84
N SER A 193 -11.28 -7.69 -20.74
CA SER A 193 -12.11 -8.71 -20.10
C SER A 193 -13.25 -8.14 -19.25
N GLY A 194 -13.17 -6.86 -18.91
CA GLY A 194 -14.10 -6.22 -17.98
C GLY A 194 -13.88 -6.57 -16.51
N LYS A 195 -12.81 -7.28 -16.18
CA LYS A 195 -12.47 -7.71 -14.82
C LYS A 195 -12.31 -6.54 -13.85
N PHE A 196 -11.84 -5.39 -14.35
CA PHE A 196 -11.53 -4.21 -13.55
C PHE A 196 -12.50 -3.04 -13.77
N HIS A 197 -13.65 -3.28 -14.37
CA HIS A 197 -14.60 -2.20 -14.70
C HIS A 197 -14.87 -1.25 -13.53
N ALA A 198 -14.84 0.05 -13.85
CA ALA A 198 -15.36 1.11 -12.99
C ALA A 198 -16.80 0.79 -12.59
N SER A 199 -17.23 1.25 -11.42
CA SER A 199 -18.58 0.93 -10.95
C SER A 199 -19.61 1.23 -12.03
N HIS A 200 -20.46 0.27 -12.31
CA HIS A 200 -21.59 0.41 -13.26
C HIS A 200 -22.44 1.66 -13.00
N GLN A 201 -22.49 2.09 -11.74
CA GLN A 201 -23.17 3.31 -11.32
C GLN A 201 -22.56 4.57 -11.92
N LEU A 202 -21.23 4.69 -11.95
CA LEU A 202 -20.56 5.86 -12.51
C LEU A 202 -20.73 5.89 -14.03
N SER A 203 -20.58 4.77 -14.71
CA SER A 203 -20.79 4.66 -16.16
C SER A 203 -22.24 5.02 -16.56
N LYS A 204 -23.23 4.58 -15.75
CA LYS A 204 -24.64 4.91 -15.96
C LYS A 204 -24.90 6.39 -15.72
N ALA A 205 -24.34 6.98 -14.67
CA ALA A 205 -24.50 8.39 -14.34
C ALA A 205 -23.86 9.33 -15.39
N ALA A 206 -22.78 8.90 -16.02
CA ALA A 206 -22.04 9.65 -17.04
C ALA A 206 -22.62 9.53 -18.45
N LYS A 207 -23.53 8.56 -18.68
CA LYS A 207 -24.07 8.30 -20.03
C LYS A 207 -24.78 9.52 -20.64
N GLY A 208 -24.27 9.97 -21.78
CA GLY A 208 -24.82 11.14 -22.50
C GLY A 208 -24.51 12.50 -21.88
N LYS A 209 -23.59 12.53 -20.90
CA LYS A 209 -23.19 13.78 -20.22
C LYS A 209 -21.73 14.11 -20.46
N LYS A 210 -21.39 15.40 -20.43
CA LYS A 210 -19.99 15.84 -20.28
C LYS A 210 -19.55 15.53 -18.84
N VAL A 211 -18.38 14.93 -18.69
CA VAL A 211 -17.83 14.59 -17.37
C VAL A 211 -16.66 15.50 -17.06
N ILE A 212 -16.76 16.24 -15.95
CA ILE A 212 -15.68 17.07 -15.45
C ILE A 212 -15.12 16.39 -14.20
N LEU A 213 -13.82 16.05 -14.20
CA LEU A 213 -13.14 15.46 -13.07
C LEU A 213 -12.31 16.53 -12.34
N TYR A 214 -12.68 16.82 -11.10
CA TYR A 214 -11.94 17.71 -10.23
C TYR A 214 -11.16 16.91 -9.17
N THR A 215 -9.83 16.96 -9.21
CA THR A 215 -8.93 16.23 -8.29
C THR A 215 -7.97 17.19 -7.58
N PRO A 216 -8.43 17.93 -6.56
CA PRO A 216 -7.59 18.88 -5.85
C PRO A 216 -6.50 18.17 -5.05
N THR A 217 -5.39 18.86 -4.81
CA THR A 217 -4.31 18.35 -3.98
C THR A 217 -4.79 18.11 -2.54
N HIS A 218 -4.57 16.92 -2.03
CA HIS A 218 -4.88 16.57 -0.64
C HIS A 218 -4.21 17.50 0.37
N ARG A 219 -4.93 17.97 1.36
CA ARG A 219 -4.48 18.76 2.50
C ARG A 219 -4.69 18.00 3.81
N LYS A 220 -3.81 18.24 4.81
CA LYS A 220 -3.83 17.51 6.09
C LYS A 220 -5.15 17.52 6.85
N GLU A 221 -6.00 18.51 6.65
CA GLU A 221 -7.26 18.68 7.39
C GLU A 221 -8.50 18.35 6.54
N GLY A 222 -8.31 17.69 5.39
CA GLY A 222 -9.41 17.44 4.45
C GLY A 222 -9.93 18.70 3.76
N LYS A 223 -9.34 19.87 4.04
CA LYS A 223 -9.72 21.13 3.41
C LYS A 223 -9.30 21.11 1.94
N VAL A 224 -10.24 21.45 1.08
CA VAL A 224 -10.00 21.65 -0.34
C VAL A 224 -9.42 23.06 -0.52
N ALA A 225 -8.30 23.19 -1.24
CA ALA A 225 -7.67 24.50 -1.45
C ALA A 225 -8.54 25.44 -2.30
N PHE A 226 -9.42 24.87 -3.10
CA PHE A 226 -10.34 25.59 -3.97
C PHE A 226 -11.66 24.80 -4.02
N PRO A 227 -12.57 25.02 -3.05
CA PRO A 227 -13.88 24.36 -3.05
C PRO A 227 -14.70 24.87 -4.24
N LEU A 228 -15.12 23.95 -5.11
CA LEU A 228 -15.86 24.32 -6.33
C LEU A 228 -17.17 25.04 -6.02
N GLU A 229 -17.84 24.65 -4.94
CA GLU A 229 -19.12 25.20 -4.49
C GLU A 229 -19.07 26.71 -4.18
N GLU A 230 -17.89 27.21 -3.80
CA GLU A 230 -17.67 28.62 -3.47
C GLU A 230 -17.35 29.48 -4.70
N HIS A 231 -16.99 28.85 -5.83
CA HIS A 231 -16.45 29.53 -7.01
C HIS A 231 -17.25 29.31 -8.26
N PHE A 232 -18.13 28.29 -8.30
CA PHE A 232 -18.91 27.96 -9.48
C PHE A 232 -20.40 27.83 -9.14
N ASP A 233 -21.24 28.44 -9.99
CA ASP A 233 -22.67 28.14 -10.03
C ASP A 233 -22.89 26.91 -10.90
N PHE A 234 -23.17 25.76 -10.25
CA PHE A 234 -23.41 24.51 -10.97
C PHE A 234 -24.65 24.51 -11.87
N LYS A 235 -25.61 25.41 -11.62
CA LYS A 235 -26.77 25.58 -12.54
C LYS A 235 -26.31 26.15 -13.86
N VAL A 236 -25.52 27.23 -13.82
CA VAL A 236 -24.94 27.85 -15.02
C VAL A 236 -24.03 26.87 -15.77
N LEU A 237 -23.23 26.07 -15.04
CA LEU A 237 -22.37 25.02 -15.64
C LEU A 237 -23.18 23.91 -16.35
N ASN A 238 -24.38 23.60 -15.85
CA ASN A 238 -25.22 22.56 -16.43
C ASN A 238 -25.93 23.02 -17.75
N ASP A 239 -26.00 24.32 -17.98
CA ASP A 239 -26.61 24.90 -19.17
C ASP A 239 -25.61 25.05 -20.34
N TRP A 240 -24.38 24.69 -20.15
CA TRP A 240 -23.27 24.66 -21.14
C TRP A 240 -23.12 23.25 -21.73
#